data_21f95c14a8c3a32c27a65ecf11c71e4b
#
_entry.id   21f95c14a8c3a32c27a65ecf11c71e4b
#
_cell.length_a   1.000
_cell.length_b   1.000
_cell.length_c   1.000
_cell.angle_alpha   90.00
_cell.angle_beta   90.00
_cell.angle_gamma   90.00
#
_symmetry.space_group_name_H-M   'P 1'
#
loop_
_entity.id
_entity.type
_entity.pdbx_description
1 polymer ?
#
loop_
_entity_poly.entity_id
_entity_poly.type
_entity_poly.pdbx_seq_one_letter_code
_entity_poly.pdbx_strand_id
1 'polypeptide(L)'
;MRNLVVILGDQLDRHSAVFDAFDPAQDMLWMAEVAAESTHVWSHKARIALFLSAMRHFADEMRARDWPLDYLALDQHDAPDLPSALQASLKKHQPDAVCMVQAGDIRVQTGIEGALKHTGIALHIVEDRHFVASLDEFAQWSEGRKQLRLEYWYRDLRKRTGLLMAGEKPLGGAWNFDAENRGAFDGRGPGLLAEPLRFPPNEITREVLELVRQRFASHPGQLEDFDWPVTPEQAEQALHDFVEHRLPLFGHYQDAMWTQEPWLYHSRLSAALNLKLIDPMRVCRAAEAAYHAGHAPLAAVEGFVRQILGWREYVRGLYHLWMPDWLDWNALNAHQPLPAFFWTGETDMACLRDTLQQTLRYGYAHHIQRLMVSGLFCLLLGVEPRRVHEWYLAVYVDAVEWVELPNVLGMSQHADGGRMASKPYVASGKYIERMSNYCTGCRFKPDTATGEQACPITTLYWDFLQRHQERYARHPRLAQQVRNLARKSDSERLAISTQAEVLRKLLAGQVDAE
;
A
#
# COMPACT_ATOMS: atom_id res chain seq x y z
N MET A 1 19.16 20.17 -27.48
CA MET A 1 19.14 18.89 -26.72
C MET A 1 17.98 18.07 -27.26
N ARG A 2 18.20 16.77 -27.59
CA ARG A 2 17.17 15.93 -28.19
C ARG A 2 16.04 15.64 -27.18
N ASN A 3 16.35 14.97 -26.06
CA ASN A 3 15.34 14.62 -25.08
C ASN A 3 15.72 15.06 -23.67
N LEU A 4 14.73 15.52 -22.90
CA LEU A 4 14.78 15.57 -21.44
C LEU A 4 14.02 14.36 -20.89
N VAL A 5 14.71 13.43 -20.23
CA VAL A 5 14.16 12.17 -19.73
C VAL A 5 13.79 12.35 -18.27
N VAL A 6 12.48 12.41 -17.98
CA VAL A 6 11.94 12.62 -16.64
C VAL A 6 11.91 11.30 -15.88
N ILE A 7 12.54 11.27 -14.72
CA ILE A 7 12.52 10.16 -13.76
C ILE A 7 11.84 10.64 -12.47
N LEU A 8 10.71 10.03 -12.12
CA LEU A 8 9.95 10.34 -10.91
C LEU A 8 10.49 9.56 -9.70
N GLY A 9 10.17 10.03 -8.50
CA GLY A 9 10.67 9.45 -7.25
C GLY A 9 10.23 8.00 -6.98
N ASP A 10 9.17 7.52 -7.62
CA ASP A 10 8.70 6.13 -7.59
C ASP A 10 9.11 5.32 -8.83
N GLN A 11 10.05 5.82 -9.67
CA GLN A 11 10.44 5.22 -10.95
C GLN A 11 11.95 4.97 -11.06
N LEU A 12 12.60 4.53 -9.97
CA LEU A 12 14.05 4.40 -9.85
C LEU A 12 14.55 3.05 -10.41
N ASP A 13 14.00 2.63 -11.55
CA ASP A 13 14.39 1.41 -12.25
C ASP A 13 15.57 1.69 -13.18
N ARG A 14 16.74 1.08 -12.88
CA ARG A 14 17.95 1.17 -13.72
C ARG A 14 17.82 0.50 -15.10
N HIS A 15 16.74 -0.28 -15.31
CA HIS A 15 16.40 -0.99 -16.55
C HIS A 15 15.15 -0.44 -17.21
N SER A 16 14.73 0.78 -16.84
CA SER A 16 13.55 1.42 -17.39
C SER A 16 13.62 1.56 -18.92
N ALA A 17 12.46 1.40 -19.58
CA ALA A 17 12.35 1.55 -21.04
C ALA A 17 12.78 2.94 -21.56
N VAL A 18 12.77 3.98 -20.73
CA VAL A 18 13.26 5.32 -21.13
C VAL A 18 14.75 5.33 -21.49
N PHE A 19 15.52 4.32 -21.05
CA PHE A 19 16.96 4.22 -21.31
C PHE A 19 17.31 3.46 -22.60
N ASP A 20 16.34 2.79 -23.25
CA ASP A 20 16.63 2.00 -24.47
C ASP A 20 17.18 2.87 -25.62
N ALA A 21 16.69 4.09 -25.75
CA ALA A 21 17.10 5.03 -26.77
C ALA A 21 17.91 6.23 -26.21
N PHE A 22 18.31 6.17 -24.94
CA PHE A 22 19.05 7.24 -24.28
C PHE A 22 20.48 7.34 -24.83
N ASP A 23 20.84 8.53 -25.31
CA ASP A 23 22.18 8.86 -25.78
C ASP A 23 22.76 9.99 -24.92
N PRO A 24 23.76 9.72 -24.06
CA PRO A 24 24.35 10.74 -23.19
C PRO A 24 24.90 11.96 -23.90
N ALA A 25 25.21 11.84 -25.21
CA ALA A 25 25.69 12.98 -26.00
C ALA A 25 24.59 13.94 -26.46
N GLN A 26 23.33 13.50 -26.46
CA GLN A 26 22.19 14.24 -26.97
C GLN A 26 21.06 14.44 -25.96
N ASP A 27 20.93 13.55 -24.97
CA ASP A 27 19.85 13.51 -24.01
C ASP A 27 20.33 13.86 -22.59
N MET A 28 19.42 14.23 -21.73
CA MET A 28 19.69 14.54 -20.32
C MET A 28 18.59 13.93 -19.44
N LEU A 29 18.98 13.32 -18.32
CA LEU A 29 18.06 12.92 -17.28
C LEU A 29 17.60 14.14 -16.48
N TRP A 30 16.38 14.10 -16.01
CA TRP A 30 15.81 15.12 -15.14
C TRP A 30 15.14 14.48 -13.93
N MET A 31 15.45 14.97 -12.74
CA MET A 31 14.84 14.58 -11.48
C MET A 31 14.68 15.81 -10.58
N ALA A 32 13.60 15.90 -9.81
CA ALA A 32 13.38 16.98 -8.86
C ALA A 32 12.78 16.49 -7.56
N GLU A 33 13.32 16.96 -6.45
CA GLU A 33 12.74 16.90 -5.13
C GLU A 33 11.94 18.19 -4.90
N VAL A 34 10.63 18.09 -4.71
CA VAL A 34 9.77 19.28 -4.48
C VAL A 34 8.94 19.12 -3.22
N ALA A 35 8.66 20.24 -2.53
CA ALA A 35 7.91 20.22 -1.30
C ALA A 35 6.50 19.64 -1.46
N ALA A 36 5.82 19.93 -2.58
CA ALA A 36 4.47 19.42 -2.85
C ALA A 36 4.35 17.91 -2.77
N GLU A 37 5.37 17.13 -3.22
CA GLU A 37 5.33 15.66 -3.16
C GLU A 37 5.42 15.12 -1.73
N SER A 38 5.90 15.92 -0.79
CA SER A 38 5.95 15.58 0.64
C SER A 38 4.77 16.13 1.45
N THR A 39 4.02 17.12 0.92
CA THR A 39 3.02 17.90 1.67
C THR A 39 1.60 17.84 1.10
N HIS A 40 1.37 17.22 -0.07
CA HIS A 40 0.02 17.04 -0.60
C HIS A 40 -0.88 16.17 0.29
N VAL A 41 -0.27 15.29 1.09
CA VAL A 41 -0.81 14.70 2.30
C VAL A 41 0.19 14.92 3.44
N TRP A 42 -0.22 14.80 4.68
CA TRP A 42 0.68 15.02 5.84
C TRP A 42 1.63 13.82 6.02
N SER A 43 2.62 13.74 5.11
CA SER A 43 3.45 12.56 4.92
C SER A 43 4.32 12.24 6.13
N HIS A 44 4.42 10.96 6.47
CA HIS A 44 5.31 10.44 7.51
C HIS A 44 6.78 10.72 7.19
N LYS A 45 7.56 11.18 8.19
CA LYS A 45 8.98 11.51 8.00
C LYS A 45 9.79 10.38 7.37
N ALA A 46 9.55 9.13 7.76
CA ALA A 46 10.26 7.98 7.18
C ALA A 46 9.90 7.76 5.70
N ARG A 47 8.66 8.06 5.28
CA ARG A 47 8.26 8.01 3.86
C ARG A 47 9.02 9.06 3.05
N ILE A 48 9.05 10.30 3.52
CA ILE A 48 9.81 11.38 2.87
C ILE A 48 11.30 10.99 2.77
N ALA A 49 11.88 10.53 3.88
CA ALA A 49 13.28 10.13 3.93
C ALA A 49 13.60 8.97 2.98
N LEU A 50 12.71 7.99 2.85
CA LEU A 50 12.89 6.85 1.95
C LEU A 50 12.94 7.31 0.49
N PHE A 51 11.96 8.11 0.05
CA PHE A 51 11.91 8.59 -1.32
C PHE A 51 13.12 9.46 -1.67
N LEU A 52 13.43 10.46 -0.85
CA LEU A 52 14.57 11.35 -1.10
C LEU A 52 15.90 10.60 -1.06
N SER A 53 16.09 9.66 -0.13
CA SER A 53 17.32 8.85 -0.07
C SER A 53 17.47 7.99 -1.33
N ALA A 54 16.42 7.29 -1.74
CA ALA A 54 16.45 6.44 -2.93
C ALA A 54 16.69 7.28 -4.21
N MET A 55 16.06 8.45 -4.33
CA MET A 55 16.30 9.38 -5.45
C MET A 55 17.74 9.85 -5.52
N ARG A 56 18.34 10.25 -4.38
CA ARG A 56 19.74 10.71 -4.34
C ARG A 56 20.73 9.60 -4.66
N HIS A 57 20.50 8.38 -4.16
CA HIS A 57 21.30 7.21 -4.53
C HIS A 57 21.21 6.88 -6.02
N PHE A 58 19.99 6.93 -6.58
CA PHE A 58 19.80 6.73 -8.02
C PHE A 58 20.51 7.81 -8.85
N ALA A 59 20.40 9.07 -8.44
CA ALA A 59 21.08 10.18 -9.09
C ALA A 59 22.62 10.02 -9.07
N ASP A 60 23.16 9.56 -7.94
CA ASP A 60 24.60 9.30 -7.80
C ASP A 60 25.05 8.14 -8.69
N GLU A 61 24.25 7.08 -8.79
CA GLU A 61 24.50 5.99 -9.75
C GLU A 61 24.50 6.48 -11.20
N MET A 62 23.57 7.36 -11.60
CA MET A 62 23.52 7.89 -12.97
C MET A 62 24.75 8.79 -13.26
N ARG A 63 25.18 9.58 -12.30
CA ARG A 63 26.42 10.36 -12.40
C ARG A 63 27.66 9.46 -12.53
N ALA A 64 27.71 8.36 -11.78
CA ALA A 64 28.81 7.39 -11.88
C ALA A 64 28.89 6.67 -13.24
N ARG A 65 27.81 6.72 -14.04
CA ARG A 65 27.77 6.25 -15.44
C ARG A 65 28.15 7.36 -16.45
N ASP A 66 28.55 8.53 -15.97
CA ASP A 66 28.77 9.73 -16.79
C ASP A 66 27.53 10.17 -17.60
N TRP A 67 26.34 9.89 -17.10
CA TRP A 67 25.09 10.31 -17.74
C TRP A 67 24.74 11.75 -17.34
N PRO A 68 24.44 12.64 -18.32
CA PRO A 68 24.01 14.00 -18.01
C PRO A 68 22.72 14.00 -17.19
N LEU A 69 22.72 14.69 -16.05
CA LEU A 69 21.62 14.72 -15.11
C LEU A 69 21.41 16.13 -14.57
N ASP A 70 20.23 16.70 -14.79
CA ASP A 70 19.73 17.90 -14.10
C ASP A 70 18.92 17.44 -12.89
N TYR A 71 19.58 17.38 -11.71
CA TYR A 71 18.99 16.99 -10.44
C TYR A 71 18.72 18.21 -9.58
N LEU A 72 17.45 18.47 -9.27
CA LEU A 72 17.01 19.58 -8.44
C LEU A 72 16.77 19.07 -7.01
N ALA A 73 17.75 19.25 -6.13
CA ALA A 73 17.60 18.88 -4.72
C ALA A 73 16.70 19.90 -3.98
N LEU A 74 15.93 19.44 -3.01
CA LEU A 74 14.89 20.19 -2.31
C LEU A 74 15.36 21.51 -1.64
N ASP A 75 16.64 21.57 -1.28
CA ASP A 75 17.31 22.71 -0.65
C ASP A 75 18.04 23.62 -1.64
N GLN A 76 18.02 23.30 -2.94
CA GLN A 76 18.79 24.00 -3.98
C GLN A 76 17.92 24.78 -4.98
N HIS A 77 16.60 24.78 -4.80
CA HIS A 77 15.66 25.52 -5.66
C HIS A 77 14.38 25.90 -4.91
N ASP A 78 13.62 26.86 -5.49
CA ASP A 78 12.36 27.37 -4.90
C ASP A 78 11.10 26.89 -5.64
N ALA A 79 11.23 25.94 -6.60
CA ALA A 79 10.06 25.44 -7.30
C ALA A 79 9.12 24.69 -6.32
N PRO A 80 7.83 25.06 -6.23
CA PRO A 80 6.94 24.50 -5.24
C PRO A 80 6.48 23.08 -5.57
N ASP A 81 6.42 22.74 -6.87
CA ASP A 81 5.87 21.50 -7.40
C ASP A 81 6.63 21.00 -8.66
N LEU A 82 6.39 19.76 -9.07
CA LEU A 82 7.02 19.16 -10.24
C LEU A 82 6.73 19.91 -11.55
N PRO A 83 5.49 20.35 -11.85
CA PRO A 83 5.22 21.16 -13.02
C PRO A 83 6.07 22.43 -13.12
N SER A 84 6.18 23.18 -12.03
CA SER A 84 6.99 24.43 -11.97
C SER A 84 8.48 24.16 -12.14
N ALA A 85 8.99 23.10 -11.49
CA ALA A 85 10.38 22.66 -11.62
C ALA A 85 10.69 22.24 -13.05
N LEU A 86 9.79 21.46 -13.68
CA LEU A 86 9.95 21.03 -15.07
C LEU A 86 9.93 22.22 -16.02
N GLN A 87 9.01 23.16 -15.87
CA GLN A 87 8.94 24.36 -16.71
C GLN A 87 10.22 25.21 -16.65
N ALA A 88 10.86 25.32 -15.47
CA ALA A 88 12.13 26.00 -15.33
C ALA A 88 13.24 25.28 -16.11
N SER A 89 13.32 23.95 -16.01
CA SER A 89 14.29 23.14 -16.74
C SER A 89 14.03 23.13 -18.26
N LEU A 90 12.79 23.14 -18.71
CA LEU A 90 12.44 23.26 -20.14
C LEU A 90 12.92 24.59 -20.73
N LYS A 91 12.78 25.69 -20.01
CA LYS A 91 13.31 27.01 -20.43
C LYS A 91 14.83 27.03 -20.49
N LYS A 92 15.49 26.38 -19.52
CA LYS A 92 16.96 26.30 -19.42
C LYS A 92 17.56 25.47 -20.52
N HIS A 93 17.00 24.29 -20.78
CA HIS A 93 17.61 23.27 -21.63
C HIS A 93 17.07 23.22 -23.05
N GLN A 94 15.85 23.72 -23.29
CA GLN A 94 15.18 23.76 -24.60
C GLN A 94 15.25 22.42 -25.34
N PRO A 95 14.72 21.31 -24.76
CA PRO A 95 14.72 20.02 -25.43
C PRO A 95 13.72 19.98 -26.57
N ASP A 96 13.98 19.13 -27.58
CA ASP A 96 13.01 18.88 -28.66
C ASP A 96 11.80 18.07 -28.16
N ALA A 97 12.02 17.16 -27.18
CA ALA A 97 10.97 16.37 -26.55
C ALA A 97 11.24 16.07 -25.08
N VAL A 98 10.20 15.71 -24.35
CA VAL A 98 10.25 15.09 -23.02
C VAL A 98 9.85 13.62 -23.15
N CYS A 99 10.64 12.73 -22.52
CA CYS A 99 10.36 11.29 -22.44
C CYS A 99 10.18 10.88 -20.98
N MET A 100 9.17 10.06 -20.68
CA MET A 100 8.95 9.51 -19.34
C MET A 100 8.21 8.18 -19.40
N VAL A 101 8.25 7.41 -18.32
CA VAL A 101 7.33 6.30 -18.08
C VAL A 101 6.02 6.86 -17.54
N GLN A 102 4.88 6.20 -17.84
CA GLN A 102 3.58 6.54 -17.25
C GLN A 102 3.69 6.74 -15.74
N ALA A 103 3.24 7.90 -15.22
CA ALA A 103 3.28 8.16 -13.79
C ALA A 103 2.34 7.23 -13.01
N GLY A 104 2.75 6.85 -11.80
CA GLY A 104 1.93 6.06 -10.88
C GLY A 104 0.82 6.86 -10.18
N ASP A 105 0.89 8.20 -10.24
CA ASP A 105 -0.08 9.14 -9.69
C ASP A 105 -0.68 9.98 -10.82
N ILE A 106 -2.01 9.92 -10.98
CA ILE A 106 -2.72 10.66 -12.03
C ILE A 106 -2.55 12.19 -11.88
N ARG A 107 -2.43 12.69 -10.65
CA ARG A 107 -2.16 14.10 -10.34
C ARG A 107 -0.81 14.54 -10.92
N VAL A 108 0.22 13.73 -10.73
CA VAL A 108 1.57 13.99 -11.26
C VAL A 108 1.56 13.94 -12.78
N GLN A 109 0.92 12.92 -13.37
CA GLN A 109 0.78 12.79 -14.82
C GLN A 109 0.13 14.03 -15.42
N THR A 110 -1.03 14.42 -14.89
CA THR A 110 -1.78 15.60 -15.35
C THR A 110 -1.00 16.90 -15.19
N GLY A 111 -0.24 17.01 -14.09
CA GLY A 111 0.62 18.17 -13.84
C GLY A 111 1.74 18.32 -14.87
N ILE A 112 2.42 17.22 -15.23
CA ILE A 112 3.48 17.20 -16.24
C ILE A 112 2.91 17.52 -17.64
N GLU A 113 1.80 16.92 -18.01
CA GLU A 113 1.09 17.23 -19.26
C GLU A 113 0.69 18.70 -19.33
N GLY A 114 0.18 19.24 -18.23
CA GLY A 114 -0.15 20.66 -18.09
C GLY A 114 1.07 21.58 -18.25
N ALA A 115 2.23 21.20 -17.72
CA ALA A 115 3.48 21.96 -17.85
C ALA A 115 3.94 22.07 -19.31
N LEU A 116 3.63 21.09 -20.13
CA LEU A 116 4.02 21.02 -21.55
C LEU A 116 2.98 21.62 -22.52
N LYS A 117 1.73 21.81 -22.08
CA LYS A 117 0.57 22.09 -22.96
C LYS A 117 0.74 23.22 -23.96
N HIS A 118 1.53 24.24 -23.68
CA HIS A 118 1.69 25.41 -24.57
C HIS A 118 3.15 25.66 -24.96
N THR A 119 4.03 24.69 -24.75
CA THR A 119 5.45 24.82 -25.02
C THR A 119 5.84 24.47 -26.46
N GLY A 120 5.02 23.68 -27.15
CA GLY A 120 5.38 23.07 -28.44
C GLY A 120 6.32 21.87 -28.33
N ILE A 121 6.74 21.49 -27.10
CA ILE A 121 7.62 20.35 -26.84
C ILE A 121 6.76 19.07 -26.77
N ALA A 122 7.14 18.03 -27.52
CA ALA A 122 6.43 16.76 -27.53
C ALA A 122 6.64 15.99 -26.21
N LEU A 123 5.59 15.31 -25.72
CA LEU A 123 5.68 14.35 -24.61
C LEU A 123 5.59 12.92 -25.16
N HIS A 124 6.61 12.12 -24.88
CA HIS A 124 6.65 10.69 -25.20
C HIS A 124 6.54 9.88 -23.90
N ILE A 125 5.42 9.17 -23.74
CA ILE A 125 5.22 8.26 -22.61
C ILE A 125 5.54 6.86 -23.10
N VAL A 126 6.50 6.19 -22.44
CA VAL A 126 6.90 4.83 -22.74
C VAL A 126 6.29 3.84 -21.76
N GLU A 127 6.19 2.59 -22.19
CA GLU A 127 5.64 1.50 -21.38
C GLU A 127 6.51 1.23 -20.14
N ASP A 128 5.84 1.00 -19.01
CA ASP A 128 6.48 0.63 -17.76
C ASP A 128 6.74 -0.88 -17.68
N ARG A 129 7.96 -1.29 -17.98
CA ARG A 129 8.40 -2.69 -17.96
C ARG A 129 8.53 -3.31 -16.56
N HIS A 130 8.37 -2.51 -15.53
CA HIS A 130 8.32 -3.00 -14.15
C HIS A 130 7.00 -3.72 -13.82
N PHE A 131 6.14 -3.88 -14.83
CA PHE A 131 4.91 -4.66 -14.80
C PHE A 131 4.91 -5.71 -15.92
N VAL A 132 4.26 -6.84 -15.66
CA VAL A 132 4.18 -7.97 -16.60
C VAL A 132 3.22 -7.67 -17.73
N ALA A 133 2.18 -6.91 -17.47
CA ALA A 133 1.18 -6.51 -18.46
C ALA A 133 1.14 -5.00 -18.65
N SER A 134 0.89 -4.57 -19.90
CA SER A 134 0.62 -3.17 -20.20
C SER A 134 -0.76 -2.74 -19.69
N LEU A 135 -0.98 -1.42 -19.62
CA LEU A 135 -2.29 -0.87 -19.28
C LEU A 135 -3.33 -1.21 -20.36
N ASP A 136 -2.94 -1.19 -21.63
CA ASP A 136 -3.80 -1.55 -22.75
C ASP A 136 -4.22 -3.01 -22.71
N GLU A 137 -3.31 -3.94 -22.38
CA GLU A 137 -3.63 -5.35 -22.19
C GLU A 137 -4.65 -5.56 -21.05
N PHE A 138 -4.50 -4.83 -19.94
CA PHE A 138 -5.47 -4.91 -18.86
C PHE A 138 -6.83 -4.31 -19.26
N ALA A 139 -6.84 -3.17 -19.96
CA ALA A 139 -8.06 -2.55 -20.46
C ALA A 139 -8.82 -3.51 -21.40
N GLN A 140 -8.14 -4.10 -22.38
CA GLN A 140 -8.71 -5.12 -23.29
C GLN A 140 -9.23 -6.34 -22.52
N TRP A 141 -8.45 -6.84 -21.53
CA TRP A 141 -8.90 -7.94 -20.69
C TRP A 141 -10.17 -7.61 -19.91
N SER A 142 -10.35 -6.36 -19.49
CA SER A 142 -11.51 -5.90 -18.74
C SER A 142 -12.79 -5.74 -19.56
N GLU A 143 -12.67 -5.53 -20.88
CA GLU A 143 -13.79 -5.26 -21.77
C GLU A 143 -14.84 -6.38 -21.77
N GLY A 144 -16.12 -5.99 -21.71
CA GLY A 144 -17.26 -6.91 -21.74
C GLY A 144 -17.41 -7.82 -20.50
N ARG A 145 -16.52 -7.75 -19.52
CA ARG A 145 -16.61 -8.54 -18.29
C ARG A 145 -17.59 -7.88 -17.32
N LYS A 146 -18.61 -8.62 -16.90
CA LYS A 146 -19.58 -8.15 -15.88
C LYS A 146 -18.94 -7.94 -14.50
N GLN A 147 -17.88 -8.68 -14.19
CA GLN A 147 -17.14 -8.62 -12.93
C GLN A 147 -15.66 -8.84 -13.21
N LEU A 148 -14.87 -7.92 -12.72
CA LEU A 148 -13.43 -8.09 -12.70
C LEU A 148 -13.07 -8.92 -11.46
N ARG A 149 -12.24 -9.93 -11.65
CA ARG A 149 -11.80 -10.83 -10.58
C ARG A 149 -10.31 -11.06 -10.72
N LEU A 150 -9.58 -10.77 -9.65
CA LEU A 150 -8.14 -11.02 -9.55
C LEU A 150 -7.78 -12.44 -10.02
N GLU A 151 -8.54 -13.46 -9.60
CA GLU A 151 -8.22 -14.87 -9.86
C GLU A 151 -8.11 -15.19 -11.35
N TYR A 152 -8.89 -14.54 -12.20
CA TYR A 152 -8.81 -14.76 -13.66
C TYR A 152 -7.59 -14.07 -14.26
N TRP A 153 -7.33 -12.82 -13.88
CA TRP A 153 -6.15 -12.08 -14.31
C TRP A 153 -4.85 -12.79 -13.87
N TYR A 154 -4.78 -13.19 -12.62
CA TYR A 154 -3.64 -13.92 -12.07
C TYR A 154 -3.37 -15.24 -12.81
N ARG A 155 -4.41 -16.01 -13.16
CA ARG A 155 -4.26 -17.24 -13.97
C ARG A 155 -3.69 -16.95 -15.35
N ASP A 156 -4.15 -15.88 -16.00
CA ASP A 156 -3.66 -15.48 -17.31
C ASP A 156 -2.18 -15.08 -17.24
N LEU A 157 -1.80 -14.29 -16.22
CA LEU A 157 -0.40 -13.91 -15.99
C LEU A 157 0.50 -15.10 -15.63
N ARG A 158 0.02 -16.06 -14.82
CA ARG A 158 0.79 -17.28 -14.53
C ARG A 158 1.07 -18.10 -15.79
N LYS A 159 0.09 -18.28 -16.67
CA LYS A 159 0.28 -18.95 -17.96
C LYS A 159 1.29 -18.21 -18.85
N ARG A 160 1.20 -16.90 -18.91
CA ARG A 160 2.11 -16.03 -19.67
C ARG A 160 3.56 -16.11 -19.18
N THR A 161 3.76 -16.08 -17.86
CA THR A 161 5.10 -16.04 -17.26
C THR A 161 5.72 -17.41 -17.02
N GLY A 162 4.90 -18.47 -17.02
CA GLY A 162 5.30 -19.81 -16.62
C GLY A 162 5.46 -20.01 -15.11
N LEU A 163 5.26 -18.96 -14.28
CA LEU A 163 5.45 -19.03 -12.82
C LEU A 163 4.46 -20.01 -12.17
N LEU A 164 5.01 -20.94 -11.36
CA LEU A 164 4.26 -21.97 -10.64
C LEU A 164 3.39 -22.82 -11.57
N MET A 165 3.85 -23.08 -12.80
CA MET A 165 3.17 -23.90 -13.79
C MET A 165 3.90 -25.22 -14.04
N ALA A 166 3.14 -26.28 -14.29
CA ALA A 166 3.61 -27.58 -14.80
C ALA A 166 2.95 -27.79 -16.17
N GLY A 167 3.60 -27.28 -17.23
CA GLY A 167 2.99 -27.15 -18.56
C GLY A 167 1.77 -26.22 -18.51
N GLU A 168 0.63 -26.67 -19.00
CA GLU A 168 -0.63 -25.89 -19.04
C GLU A 168 -1.39 -25.87 -17.69
N LYS A 169 -0.93 -26.62 -16.68
CA LYS A 169 -1.62 -26.74 -15.40
C LYS A 169 -0.87 -26.01 -14.28
N PRO A 170 -1.60 -25.50 -13.27
CA PRO A 170 -0.94 -24.92 -12.11
C PRO A 170 -0.18 -26.01 -11.34
N LEU A 171 0.99 -25.66 -10.83
CA LEU A 171 1.79 -26.52 -9.98
C LEU A 171 0.98 -26.92 -8.74
N GLY A 172 1.07 -28.18 -8.32
CA GLY A 172 0.25 -28.72 -7.23
C GLY A 172 -1.25 -28.91 -7.55
N GLY A 173 -1.68 -28.71 -8.81
CA GLY A 173 -3.05 -28.95 -9.28
C GLY A 173 -4.10 -27.92 -8.87
N ALA A 174 -3.74 -26.92 -8.08
CA ALA A 174 -4.63 -25.84 -7.64
C ALA A 174 -4.12 -24.45 -8.02
N TRP A 175 -5.05 -23.51 -8.26
CA TRP A 175 -4.70 -22.12 -8.60
C TRP A 175 -4.39 -21.26 -7.39
N ASN A 176 -4.86 -21.64 -6.19
CA ASN A 176 -4.52 -21.00 -4.93
C ASN A 176 -4.54 -22.02 -3.78
N PHE A 177 -3.87 -21.68 -2.69
CA PHE A 177 -3.74 -22.48 -1.48
C PHE A 177 -4.17 -21.71 -0.22
N ASP A 178 -5.10 -20.76 -0.35
CA ASP A 178 -5.59 -19.91 0.76
C ASP A 178 -6.10 -20.70 1.97
N ALA A 179 -6.62 -21.91 1.75
CA ALA A 179 -7.12 -22.73 2.84
C ALA A 179 -6.00 -23.20 3.80
N GLU A 180 -4.78 -23.33 3.30
CA GLU A 180 -3.59 -23.74 4.06
C GLU A 180 -2.91 -22.53 4.76
N ASN A 181 -3.22 -21.31 4.32
CA ASN A 181 -2.58 -20.06 4.74
C ASN A 181 -3.43 -19.27 5.75
N ARG A 182 -3.97 -19.92 6.79
CA ARG A 182 -4.88 -19.31 7.79
C ARG A 182 -4.50 -19.65 9.24
N GLY A 183 -3.23 -19.89 9.48
CA GLY A 183 -2.73 -20.16 10.83
C GLY A 183 -2.80 -18.92 11.73
N ALA A 184 -2.92 -19.20 13.02
CA ALA A 184 -2.77 -18.21 14.09
C ALA A 184 -1.78 -18.77 15.12
N PHE A 185 -1.16 -17.89 15.89
CA PHE A 185 -0.30 -18.33 16.98
C PHE A 185 -1.14 -18.86 18.16
N ASP A 186 -0.60 -19.83 18.85
CA ASP A 186 -1.15 -20.25 20.15
C ASP A 186 -0.70 -19.26 21.26
N GLY A 187 -1.06 -19.54 22.52
CA GLY A 187 -0.74 -18.65 23.65
C GLY A 187 0.75 -18.44 23.92
N ARG A 188 1.66 -19.20 23.26
CA ARG A 188 3.12 -19.05 23.36
C ARG A 188 3.66 -18.02 22.36
N GLY A 189 2.84 -17.58 21.41
CA GLY A 189 3.20 -16.59 20.40
C GLY A 189 4.10 -17.14 19.28
N PRO A 190 4.74 -16.22 18.52
CA PRO A 190 5.52 -16.57 17.34
C PRO A 190 6.86 -17.30 17.65
N GLY A 191 7.27 -17.38 18.92
CA GLY A 191 8.57 -17.93 19.30
C GLY A 191 9.74 -17.03 18.90
N LEU A 192 10.89 -17.64 18.60
CA LEU A 192 12.05 -16.90 18.10
C LEU A 192 11.87 -16.58 16.62
N LEU A 193 11.73 -15.30 16.33
CA LEU A 193 11.65 -14.77 14.95
C LEU A 193 13.03 -14.28 14.51
N ALA A 194 13.40 -14.56 13.26
CA ALA A 194 14.49 -13.86 12.62
C ALA A 194 14.05 -12.43 12.31
N GLU A 195 14.71 -11.44 12.91
CA GLU A 195 14.46 -10.05 12.55
C GLU A 195 14.85 -9.80 11.09
N PRO A 196 14.09 -8.97 10.35
CA PRO A 196 14.49 -8.56 9.01
C PRO A 196 15.84 -7.87 9.01
N LEU A 197 16.60 -8.08 7.94
CA LEU A 197 17.86 -7.40 7.71
C LEU A 197 17.68 -5.88 7.80
N ARG A 198 18.57 -5.21 8.53
CA ARG A 198 18.57 -3.75 8.71
C ARG A 198 19.63 -3.10 7.83
N PHE A 199 19.31 -1.93 7.30
CA PHE A 199 20.19 -1.14 6.45
C PHE A 199 20.55 0.18 7.16
N PRO A 200 21.67 0.24 7.90
CA PRO A 200 22.10 1.46 8.57
C PRO A 200 22.30 2.60 7.55
N PRO A 201 21.84 3.82 7.85
CA PRO A 201 21.99 4.97 6.95
C PRO A 201 23.47 5.25 6.65
N ASN A 202 23.81 5.33 5.35
CA ASN A 202 25.09 5.82 4.87
C ASN A 202 25.14 7.35 4.84
N GLU A 203 26.16 7.96 4.26
CA GLU A 203 26.33 9.42 4.22
C GLU A 203 25.17 10.13 3.54
N ILE A 204 24.80 9.72 2.32
CA ILE A 204 23.67 10.30 1.55
C ILE A 204 22.36 10.20 2.36
N THR A 205 22.09 9.03 2.90
CA THR A 205 20.86 8.83 3.70
C THR A 205 20.86 9.66 4.98
N ARG A 206 22.03 9.81 5.67
CA ARG A 206 22.13 10.66 6.87
C ARG A 206 21.86 12.13 6.57
N GLU A 207 22.36 12.65 5.46
CA GLU A 207 22.06 14.02 5.01
C GLU A 207 20.57 14.23 4.78
N VAL A 208 19.91 13.26 4.12
CA VAL A 208 18.45 13.29 3.92
C VAL A 208 17.70 13.24 5.25
N LEU A 209 18.10 12.36 6.17
CA LEU A 209 17.45 12.29 7.49
C LEU A 209 17.53 13.61 8.24
N GLU A 210 18.68 14.30 8.16
CA GLU A 210 18.84 15.63 8.77
C GLU A 210 17.99 16.69 8.09
N LEU A 211 17.95 16.71 6.75
CA LEU A 211 17.08 17.59 5.98
C LEU A 211 15.60 17.39 6.37
N VAL A 212 15.15 16.15 6.49
CA VAL A 212 13.76 15.83 6.87
C VAL A 212 13.46 16.26 8.30
N ARG A 213 14.38 16.07 9.26
CA ARG A 213 14.20 16.55 10.64
C ARG A 213 14.00 18.05 10.72
N GLN A 214 14.75 18.80 9.91
CA GLN A 214 14.69 20.25 9.92
C GLN A 214 13.47 20.79 9.17
N ARG A 215 13.27 20.31 7.93
CA ARG A 215 12.27 20.91 7.02
C ARG A 215 10.86 20.42 7.25
N PHE A 216 10.72 19.18 7.76
CA PHE A 216 9.43 18.52 8.01
C PHE A 216 9.24 18.19 9.51
N ALA A 217 9.72 19.08 10.41
CA ALA A 217 9.67 18.85 11.84
C ALA A 217 8.27 18.56 12.38
N SER A 218 7.22 19.25 11.84
CA SER A 218 5.82 19.08 12.22
C SER A 218 5.14 17.84 11.62
N HIS A 219 5.78 17.15 10.68
CA HIS A 219 5.22 15.96 10.05
C HIS A 219 5.19 14.76 11.00
N PRO A 220 4.22 13.81 10.82
CA PRO A 220 4.08 12.67 11.70
C PRO A 220 5.27 11.70 11.59
N GLY A 221 5.40 10.86 12.60
CA GLY A 221 6.39 9.79 12.66
C GLY A 221 7.77 10.23 13.10
N GLN A 222 8.65 9.25 13.20
CA GLN A 222 10.03 9.41 13.71
C GLN A 222 11.04 8.76 12.75
N LEU A 223 12.33 9.06 12.93
CA LEU A 223 13.42 8.65 12.02
C LEU A 223 14.49 7.81 12.73
N GLU A 224 14.35 7.60 14.03
CA GLU A 224 15.35 6.91 14.86
C GLU A 224 15.53 5.46 14.46
N ASP A 225 14.46 4.82 14.02
CA ASP A 225 14.43 3.43 13.57
C ASP A 225 14.49 3.29 12.04
N PHE A 226 14.93 4.32 11.30
CA PHE A 226 15.00 4.27 9.84
C PHE A 226 16.07 3.29 9.37
N ASP A 227 15.66 2.19 8.76
CA ASP A 227 16.52 1.10 8.31
C ASP A 227 16.02 0.45 7.00
N TRP A 228 15.32 1.22 6.18
CA TRP A 228 14.75 0.76 4.91
C TRP A 228 15.83 0.64 3.82
N PRO A 229 15.70 -0.35 2.91
CA PRO A 229 16.55 -0.41 1.72
C PRO A 229 16.28 0.80 0.81
N VAL A 230 17.33 1.48 0.39
CA VAL A 230 17.28 2.67 -0.47
C VAL A 230 18.06 2.49 -1.77
N THR A 231 18.68 1.31 -1.99
CA THR A 231 19.37 0.97 -3.23
C THR A 231 18.94 -0.41 -3.74
N PRO A 232 19.13 -0.70 -5.04
CA PRO A 232 18.86 -2.01 -5.61
C PRO A 232 19.63 -3.15 -4.92
N GLU A 233 20.86 -2.93 -4.52
CA GLU A 233 21.71 -3.92 -3.83
C GLU A 233 21.13 -4.26 -2.44
N GLN A 234 20.66 -3.26 -1.71
CA GLN A 234 19.99 -3.45 -0.42
C GLN A 234 18.65 -4.17 -0.60
N ALA A 235 17.90 -3.87 -1.66
CA ALA A 235 16.66 -4.55 -1.98
C ALA A 235 16.87 -6.05 -2.31
N GLU A 236 17.94 -6.39 -3.05
CA GLU A 236 18.32 -7.80 -3.30
C GLU A 236 18.75 -8.52 -2.02
N GLN A 237 19.47 -7.86 -1.12
CA GLN A 237 19.83 -8.43 0.19
C GLN A 237 18.58 -8.68 1.04
N ALA A 238 17.62 -7.75 1.04
CA ALA A 238 16.34 -7.91 1.74
C ALA A 238 15.51 -9.06 1.17
N LEU A 239 15.53 -9.25 -0.16
CA LEU A 239 14.88 -10.39 -0.81
C LEU A 239 15.50 -11.71 -0.38
N HIS A 240 16.82 -11.80 -0.39
CA HIS A 240 17.52 -13.01 0.00
C HIS A 240 17.22 -13.39 1.47
N ASP A 241 17.33 -12.42 2.37
CA ASP A 241 17.01 -12.58 3.79
C ASP A 241 15.55 -13.04 4.02
N PHE A 242 14.60 -12.47 3.29
CA PHE A 242 13.20 -12.89 3.37
C PHE A 242 13.00 -14.33 2.89
N VAL A 243 13.56 -14.69 1.74
CA VAL A 243 13.40 -16.02 1.13
C VAL A 243 13.99 -17.10 2.05
N GLU A 244 15.13 -16.82 2.68
CA GLU A 244 15.81 -17.77 3.55
C GLU A 244 15.12 -17.93 4.91
N HIS A 245 14.68 -16.84 5.54
CA HIS A 245 14.30 -16.88 6.96
C HIS A 245 12.80 -16.79 7.20
N ARG A 246 12.00 -16.18 6.31
CA ARG A 246 10.58 -15.88 6.59
C ARG A 246 9.60 -16.49 5.60
N LEU A 247 9.96 -16.62 4.32
CA LEU A 247 9.09 -17.20 3.30
C LEU A 247 8.53 -18.59 3.67
N PRO A 248 9.29 -19.51 4.30
CA PRO A 248 8.77 -20.83 4.66
C PRO A 248 7.51 -20.81 5.53
N LEU A 249 7.38 -19.84 6.42
CA LEU A 249 6.26 -19.69 7.35
C LEU A 249 5.33 -18.52 6.99
N PHE A 250 5.71 -17.69 6.01
CA PHE A 250 4.91 -16.55 5.55
C PHE A 250 3.47 -16.96 5.24
N GLY A 251 3.27 -17.97 4.38
CA GLY A 251 1.92 -18.38 3.98
C GLY A 251 1.07 -18.77 5.18
N HIS A 252 1.58 -19.64 6.05
CA HIS A 252 0.84 -20.13 7.21
C HIS A 252 0.40 -19.01 8.15
N TYR A 253 1.27 -18.02 8.42
CA TYR A 253 1.05 -16.94 9.40
C TYR A 253 0.80 -15.55 8.78
N GLN A 254 0.53 -15.46 7.46
CA GLN A 254 0.34 -14.18 6.78
C GLN A 254 -0.79 -13.31 7.37
N ASP A 255 -1.78 -13.94 8.00
CA ASP A 255 -2.94 -13.28 8.61
C ASP A 255 -2.79 -13.11 10.14
N ALA A 256 -1.73 -13.63 10.75
CA ALA A 256 -1.50 -13.54 12.19
C ALA A 256 -0.94 -12.18 12.58
N MET A 257 -1.29 -11.72 13.78
CA MET A 257 -0.82 -10.47 14.38
C MET A 257 -0.35 -10.75 15.81
N TRP A 258 0.65 -10.00 16.30
CA TRP A 258 1.13 -10.13 17.66
C TRP A 258 1.64 -8.80 18.20
N THR A 259 1.37 -8.53 19.48
CA THR A 259 1.80 -7.29 20.14
C THR A 259 3.31 -7.14 20.07
N GLN A 260 3.80 -5.97 19.66
CA GLN A 260 5.21 -5.61 19.54
C GLN A 260 6.02 -6.42 18.51
N GLU A 261 5.35 -7.18 17.63
CA GLU A 261 5.98 -7.91 16.54
C GLU A 261 5.57 -7.31 15.17
N PRO A 262 6.18 -6.20 14.75
CA PRO A 262 5.74 -5.46 13.58
C PRO A 262 5.98 -6.19 12.27
N TRP A 263 6.95 -7.09 12.22
CA TRP A 263 7.41 -7.72 10.99
C TRP A 263 6.88 -9.13 10.80
N LEU A 264 6.82 -9.92 11.85
CA LEU A 264 6.50 -11.35 11.81
C LEU A 264 7.19 -12.04 10.61
N TYR A 265 6.44 -12.68 9.74
CA TYR A 265 6.95 -13.37 8.55
C TYR A 265 6.82 -12.56 7.26
N HIS A 266 6.50 -11.24 7.34
CA HIS A 266 6.33 -10.40 6.16
C HIS A 266 7.67 -9.95 5.55
N SER A 267 7.67 -9.70 4.23
CA SER A 267 8.90 -9.51 3.46
C SER A 267 9.56 -8.13 3.62
N ARG A 268 8.81 -7.08 3.93
CA ARG A 268 9.23 -5.67 3.86
C ARG A 268 9.71 -5.21 2.46
N LEU A 269 9.36 -5.93 1.39
CA LEU A 269 9.82 -5.61 0.02
C LEU A 269 8.91 -4.60 -0.70
N SER A 270 7.73 -4.29 -0.16
CA SER A 270 6.74 -3.43 -0.81
C SER A 270 7.29 -2.05 -1.17
N ALA A 271 8.04 -1.42 -0.28
CA ALA A 271 8.67 -0.12 -0.54
C ALA A 271 9.69 -0.21 -1.70
N ALA A 272 10.59 -1.19 -1.67
CA ALA A 272 11.58 -1.40 -2.74
C ALA A 272 10.93 -1.72 -4.09
N LEU A 273 9.85 -2.52 -4.10
CA LEU A 273 9.07 -2.82 -5.31
C LEU A 273 8.37 -1.57 -5.87
N ASN A 274 7.83 -0.71 -5.00
CA ASN A 274 7.06 0.46 -5.41
C ASN A 274 7.96 1.63 -5.84
N LEU A 275 9.17 1.72 -5.29
CA LEU A 275 10.22 2.63 -5.79
C LEU A 275 10.98 2.07 -7.02
N LYS A 276 10.68 0.83 -7.43
CA LYS A 276 11.31 0.10 -8.54
C LYS A 276 12.82 -0.17 -8.33
N LEU A 277 13.24 -0.32 -7.07
CA LEU A 277 14.61 -0.73 -6.74
C LEU A 277 14.88 -2.20 -7.03
N ILE A 278 13.84 -3.04 -7.16
CA ILE A 278 13.93 -4.47 -7.44
C ILE A 278 12.82 -4.90 -8.39
N ASP A 279 13.17 -5.72 -9.38
CA ASP A 279 12.24 -6.24 -10.38
C ASP A 279 11.25 -7.26 -9.76
N PRO A 280 9.91 -7.12 -9.96
CA PRO A 280 8.92 -8.01 -9.37
C PRO A 280 9.00 -9.45 -9.90
N MET A 281 9.42 -9.67 -11.14
CA MET A 281 9.62 -11.02 -11.67
C MET A 281 10.85 -11.69 -11.06
N ARG A 282 11.92 -10.92 -10.78
CA ARG A 282 13.08 -11.39 -10.02
C ARG A 282 12.65 -11.90 -8.63
N VAL A 283 11.78 -11.13 -7.94
CA VAL A 283 11.24 -11.49 -6.62
C VAL A 283 10.38 -12.77 -6.70
N CYS A 284 9.48 -12.86 -7.67
CA CYS A 284 8.65 -14.05 -7.87
C CYS A 284 9.47 -15.31 -8.19
N ARG A 285 10.49 -15.19 -9.05
CA ARG A 285 11.38 -16.31 -9.41
C ARG A 285 12.24 -16.76 -8.24
N ALA A 286 12.69 -15.86 -7.37
CA ALA A 286 13.43 -16.22 -6.16
C ALA A 286 12.56 -17.07 -5.22
N ALA A 287 11.29 -16.70 -5.03
CA ALA A 287 10.36 -17.49 -4.25
C ALA A 287 10.06 -18.86 -4.88
N GLU A 288 9.86 -18.93 -6.20
CA GLU A 288 9.66 -20.18 -6.93
C GLU A 288 10.89 -21.10 -6.83
N ALA A 289 12.10 -20.54 -6.94
CA ALA A 289 13.35 -21.29 -6.77
C ALA A 289 13.47 -21.90 -5.37
N ALA A 290 13.05 -21.17 -4.32
CA ALA A 290 13.02 -21.69 -2.95
C ALA A 290 12.08 -22.90 -2.79
N TYR A 291 10.93 -22.90 -3.47
CA TYR A 291 10.06 -24.08 -3.53
C TYR A 291 10.75 -25.26 -4.21
N HIS A 292 11.34 -25.07 -5.38
CA HIS A 292 12.01 -26.14 -6.11
C HIS A 292 13.23 -26.71 -5.37
N ALA A 293 13.89 -25.87 -4.55
CA ALA A 293 14.97 -26.30 -3.67
C ALA A 293 14.49 -27.00 -2.37
N GLY A 294 13.17 -27.07 -2.13
CA GLY A 294 12.59 -27.66 -0.92
C GLY A 294 12.69 -26.78 0.33
N HIS A 295 13.03 -25.49 0.20
CA HIS A 295 13.16 -24.57 1.33
C HIS A 295 11.82 -23.95 1.78
N ALA A 296 10.86 -23.81 0.88
CA ALA A 296 9.56 -23.23 1.21
C ALA A 296 8.41 -24.09 0.65
N PRO A 297 7.28 -24.25 1.38
CA PRO A 297 6.13 -25.01 0.88
C PRO A 297 5.40 -24.25 -0.23
N LEU A 298 4.79 -24.98 -1.16
CA LEU A 298 4.07 -24.41 -2.30
C LEU A 298 2.99 -23.40 -1.88
N ALA A 299 2.26 -23.66 -0.79
CA ALA A 299 1.23 -22.77 -0.29
C ALA A 299 1.78 -21.39 0.09
N ALA A 300 2.94 -21.32 0.75
CA ALA A 300 3.58 -20.08 1.11
C ALA A 300 4.08 -19.31 -0.14
N VAL A 301 4.72 -20.03 -1.06
CA VAL A 301 5.26 -19.45 -2.31
C VAL A 301 4.14 -18.95 -3.21
N GLU A 302 3.08 -19.73 -3.41
CA GLU A 302 1.92 -19.30 -4.21
C GLU A 302 1.22 -18.09 -3.56
N GLY A 303 1.03 -18.12 -2.24
CA GLY A 303 0.46 -17.01 -1.50
C GLY A 303 1.28 -15.72 -1.68
N PHE A 304 2.61 -15.80 -1.66
CA PHE A 304 3.50 -14.67 -1.86
C PHE A 304 3.51 -14.17 -3.32
N VAL A 305 3.69 -15.08 -4.29
CA VAL A 305 3.68 -14.74 -5.73
C VAL A 305 2.36 -14.09 -6.13
N ARG A 306 1.24 -14.51 -5.57
CA ARG A 306 -0.08 -13.92 -5.83
C ARG A 306 -0.20 -12.47 -5.37
N GLN A 307 0.53 -12.04 -4.33
CA GLN A 307 0.55 -10.63 -3.94
C GLN A 307 1.23 -9.77 -5.02
N ILE A 308 2.27 -10.29 -5.67
CA ILE A 308 3.09 -9.54 -6.64
C ILE A 308 2.52 -9.70 -8.05
N LEU A 309 2.48 -10.91 -8.59
CA LEU A 309 1.97 -11.17 -9.93
C LEU A 309 0.44 -11.02 -10.04
N GLY A 310 -0.30 -11.24 -8.94
CA GLY A 310 -1.76 -11.11 -8.92
C GLY A 310 -2.19 -9.70 -8.51
N TRP A 311 -2.13 -9.40 -7.23
CA TRP A 311 -2.71 -8.16 -6.68
C TRP A 311 -2.03 -6.91 -7.23
N ARG A 312 -0.70 -6.83 -7.25
CA ARG A 312 0.02 -5.64 -7.71
C ARG A 312 -0.34 -5.29 -9.17
N GLU A 313 -0.34 -6.28 -10.07
CA GLU A 313 -0.73 -6.09 -11.47
C GLU A 313 -2.22 -5.71 -11.61
N TYR A 314 -3.09 -6.36 -10.84
CA TYR A 314 -4.53 -6.14 -10.88
C TYR A 314 -4.93 -4.74 -10.38
N VAL A 315 -4.38 -4.29 -9.25
CA VAL A 315 -4.72 -2.98 -8.69
C VAL A 315 -4.21 -1.84 -9.55
N ARG A 316 -3.02 -1.98 -10.19
CA ARG A 316 -2.53 -1.00 -11.17
C ARG A 316 -3.50 -0.87 -12.35
N GLY A 317 -3.93 -1.99 -12.91
CA GLY A 317 -4.88 -1.98 -14.01
C GLY A 317 -6.20 -1.30 -13.64
N LEU A 318 -6.75 -1.63 -12.46
CA LEU A 318 -7.98 -1.00 -11.96
C LEU A 318 -7.81 0.49 -11.69
N TYR A 319 -6.68 0.91 -11.12
CA TYR A 319 -6.38 2.31 -10.85
C TYR A 319 -6.47 3.14 -12.13
N HIS A 320 -5.72 2.78 -13.15
CA HIS A 320 -5.73 3.52 -14.42
C HIS A 320 -7.06 3.40 -15.20
N LEU A 321 -7.83 2.32 -14.97
CA LEU A 321 -9.14 2.14 -15.60
C LEU A 321 -10.22 3.06 -15.00
N TRP A 322 -10.13 3.37 -13.69
CA TRP A 322 -11.21 4.03 -12.95
C TRP A 322 -10.87 5.41 -12.41
N MET A 323 -9.60 5.82 -12.42
CA MET A 323 -9.24 7.18 -12.05
C MET A 323 -9.58 8.17 -13.17
N PRO A 324 -9.94 9.44 -12.86
CA PRO A 324 -10.01 10.01 -11.51
C PRO A 324 -11.31 9.73 -10.72
N ASP A 325 -12.34 9.15 -11.36
CA ASP A 325 -13.68 9.01 -10.79
C ASP A 325 -13.70 8.19 -9.49
N TRP A 326 -12.77 7.25 -9.33
CA TRP A 326 -12.71 6.35 -8.17
C TRP A 326 -12.51 7.08 -6.84
N LEU A 327 -11.83 8.22 -6.84
CA LEU A 327 -11.62 9.03 -5.64
C LEU A 327 -12.92 9.47 -4.96
N ASP A 328 -14.00 9.63 -5.74
CA ASP A 328 -15.28 10.15 -5.24
C ASP A 328 -16.30 9.03 -4.94
N TRP A 329 -15.91 7.76 -5.14
CA TRP A 329 -16.83 6.65 -4.88
C TRP A 329 -17.02 6.42 -3.38
N ASN A 330 -18.29 6.33 -2.98
CA ASN A 330 -18.70 6.11 -1.58
C ASN A 330 -20.00 5.30 -1.52
N ALA A 331 -19.94 4.04 -1.95
CA ALA A 331 -21.11 3.19 -2.09
C ALA A 331 -21.83 2.89 -0.75
N LEU A 332 -21.18 3.08 0.38
CA LEU A 332 -21.75 2.88 1.71
C LEU A 332 -22.27 4.18 2.35
N ASN A 333 -22.15 5.31 1.67
CA ASN A 333 -22.55 6.63 2.18
C ASN A 333 -21.93 6.94 3.55
N ALA A 334 -20.60 6.76 3.65
CA ALA A 334 -19.81 6.94 4.86
C ALA A 334 -19.25 8.38 4.91
N HIS A 335 -19.49 9.12 6.01
CA HIS A 335 -19.16 10.55 6.13
C HIS A 335 -18.56 10.92 7.48
N GLN A 336 -18.19 9.94 8.31
CA GLN A 336 -17.53 10.24 9.59
C GLN A 336 -16.12 10.78 9.34
N PRO A 337 -15.65 11.72 10.17
CA PRO A 337 -14.25 12.14 10.12
C PRO A 337 -13.34 11.00 10.56
N LEU A 338 -12.05 11.08 10.19
CA LEU A 338 -11.02 10.21 10.71
C LEU A 338 -10.73 10.60 12.17
N PRO A 339 -10.80 9.70 13.15
CA PRO A 339 -10.53 10.04 14.56
C PRO A 339 -9.10 10.51 14.79
N ALA A 340 -8.91 11.53 15.64
CA ALA A 340 -7.60 12.14 15.94
C ALA A 340 -6.56 11.13 16.42
N PHE A 341 -6.96 10.07 17.13
CA PHE A 341 -6.02 9.04 17.60
C PHE A 341 -5.32 8.27 16.48
N PHE A 342 -5.76 8.37 15.22
CA PHE A 342 -5.02 7.84 14.07
C PHE A 342 -3.66 8.54 13.89
N TRP A 343 -3.54 9.77 14.37
CA TRP A 343 -2.32 10.57 14.30
C TRP A 343 -1.47 10.52 15.58
N THR A 344 -2.02 10.03 16.69
CA THR A 344 -1.31 9.97 17.99
C THR A 344 -1.05 8.55 18.46
N GLY A 345 -1.85 7.57 18.03
CA GLY A 345 -1.86 6.21 18.55
C GLY A 345 -2.46 6.10 19.96
N GLU A 346 -3.09 7.17 20.48
CA GLU A 346 -3.64 7.21 21.84
C GLU A 346 -5.09 6.75 21.88
N THR A 347 -5.30 5.48 22.20
CA THR A 347 -6.62 4.87 22.34
C THR A 347 -6.60 3.72 23.34
N ASP A 348 -7.74 3.49 24.00
CA ASP A 348 -7.94 2.34 24.89
C ASP A 348 -8.10 1.01 24.16
N MET A 349 -8.35 1.04 22.85
CA MET A 349 -8.47 -0.16 22.01
C MET A 349 -7.08 -0.74 21.74
N ALA A 350 -6.68 -1.78 22.47
CA ALA A 350 -5.30 -2.33 22.42
C ALA A 350 -4.85 -2.70 21.00
N CYS A 351 -5.72 -3.27 20.16
CA CYS A 351 -5.41 -3.61 18.78
C CYS A 351 -5.10 -2.38 17.93
N LEU A 352 -5.90 -1.31 18.04
CA LEU A 352 -5.65 -0.05 17.32
C LEU A 352 -4.43 0.67 17.86
N ARG A 353 -4.29 0.74 19.18
CA ARG A 353 -3.12 1.39 19.81
C ARG A 353 -1.81 0.76 19.32
N ASP A 354 -1.68 -0.56 19.40
CA ASP A 354 -0.47 -1.27 18.96
C ASP A 354 -0.20 -1.04 17.46
N THR A 355 -1.21 -1.21 16.61
CA THR A 355 -1.08 -1.00 15.16
C THR A 355 -0.73 0.43 14.79
N LEU A 356 -1.37 1.44 15.43
CA LEU A 356 -1.14 2.84 15.12
C LEU A 356 0.21 3.33 15.65
N GLN A 357 0.60 2.95 16.87
CA GLN A 357 1.92 3.27 17.42
C GLN A 357 3.04 2.65 16.58
N GLN A 358 2.88 1.40 16.13
CA GLN A 358 3.80 0.76 15.19
C GLN A 358 3.87 1.53 13.87
N THR A 359 2.71 1.95 13.31
CA THR A 359 2.64 2.73 12.07
C THR A 359 3.37 4.06 12.20
N LEU A 360 3.11 4.81 13.28
CA LEU A 360 3.75 6.10 13.53
C LEU A 360 5.25 5.98 13.85
N ARG A 361 5.69 4.84 14.38
CA ARG A 361 7.09 4.59 14.66
C ARG A 361 7.88 4.23 13.40
N TYR A 362 7.38 3.28 12.61
CA TYR A 362 8.12 2.69 11.50
C TYR A 362 7.65 3.12 10.11
N GLY A 363 6.55 3.88 10.00
CA GLY A 363 5.86 4.09 8.73
C GLY A 363 5.28 2.79 8.15
N TYR A 364 5.00 1.79 9.00
CA TYR A 364 4.66 0.45 8.55
C TYR A 364 3.66 -0.27 9.46
N ALA A 365 2.71 -0.93 8.84
CA ALA A 365 1.95 -2.04 9.38
C ALA A 365 1.79 -3.09 8.27
N HIS A 366 1.78 -4.38 8.60
CA HIS A 366 1.56 -5.40 7.58
C HIS A 366 0.09 -5.44 7.12
N HIS A 367 -0.16 -6.05 5.95
CA HIS A 367 -1.45 -5.97 5.27
C HIS A 367 -2.66 -6.28 6.16
N ILE A 368 -2.58 -7.30 7.02
CA ILE A 368 -3.72 -7.67 7.88
C ILE A 368 -4.00 -6.64 8.96
N GLN A 369 -2.98 -6.00 9.53
CA GLN A 369 -3.18 -4.88 10.46
C GLN A 369 -3.87 -3.71 9.74
N ARG A 370 -3.43 -3.39 8.50
CA ARG A 370 -4.06 -2.35 7.67
C ARG A 370 -5.51 -2.71 7.35
N LEU A 371 -5.80 -3.92 6.89
CA LEU A 371 -7.13 -4.34 6.45
C LEU A 371 -8.07 -4.62 7.62
N MET A 372 -7.64 -5.43 8.59
CA MET A 372 -8.52 -6.02 9.60
C MET A 372 -8.42 -5.37 11.00
N VAL A 373 -7.60 -4.34 11.16
CA VAL A 373 -7.56 -3.52 12.39
C VAL A 373 -7.91 -2.08 12.05
N SER A 374 -7.01 -1.28 11.49
CA SER A 374 -7.25 0.14 11.18
C SER A 374 -8.33 0.33 10.11
N GLY A 375 -8.24 -0.38 8.99
CA GLY A 375 -9.22 -0.29 7.91
C GLY A 375 -10.59 -0.83 8.30
N LEU A 376 -10.65 -1.96 9.00
CA LEU A 376 -11.90 -2.51 9.54
C LEU A 376 -12.59 -1.50 10.47
N PHE A 377 -11.84 -0.87 11.36
CA PHE A 377 -12.41 0.13 12.27
C PHE A 377 -13.00 1.31 11.50
N CYS A 378 -12.28 1.86 10.53
CA CYS A 378 -12.78 2.96 9.68
C CYS A 378 -14.05 2.56 8.91
N LEU A 379 -14.07 1.38 8.30
CA LEU A 379 -15.23 0.84 7.59
C LEU A 379 -16.47 0.72 8.50
N LEU A 380 -16.31 0.15 9.68
CA LEU A 380 -17.41 -0.05 10.62
C LEU A 380 -17.92 1.27 11.23
N LEU A 381 -17.01 2.18 11.55
CA LEU A 381 -17.35 3.52 12.04
C LEU A 381 -18.09 4.32 10.97
N GLY A 382 -17.75 4.10 9.71
CA GLY A 382 -18.28 4.84 8.56
C GLY A 382 -17.47 6.09 8.25
N VAL A 383 -16.14 6.01 8.40
CA VAL A 383 -15.22 7.10 8.00
C VAL A 383 -15.31 7.30 6.50
N GLU A 384 -15.29 8.56 6.07
CA GLU A 384 -15.26 8.93 4.65
C GLU A 384 -14.07 8.24 3.95
N PRO A 385 -14.31 7.45 2.88
CA PRO A 385 -13.25 6.64 2.25
C PRO A 385 -12.03 7.43 1.81
N ARG A 386 -12.24 8.65 1.30
CA ARG A 386 -11.17 9.54 0.87
C ARG A 386 -10.23 9.91 2.01
N ARG A 387 -10.76 10.17 3.24
CA ARG A 387 -9.93 10.47 4.42
C ARG A 387 -9.09 9.27 4.84
N VAL A 388 -9.63 8.06 4.69
CA VAL A 388 -8.88 6.84 4.96
C VAL A 388 -7.75 6.68 3.95
N HIS A 389 -8.02 6.90 2.66
CA HIS A 389 -7.02 6.90 1.60
C HIS A 389 -5.90 7.92 1.87
N GLU A 390 -6.25 9.19 2.12
CA GLU A 390 -5.28 10.25 2.40
C GLU A 390 -4.39 9.90 3.60
N TRP A 391 -4.94 9.31 4.67
CA TRP A 391 -4.16 8.87 5.82
C TRP A 391 -3.21 7.70 5.47
N TYR A 392 -3.67 6.70 4.74
CA TYR A 392 -2.82 5.57 4.33
C TYR A 392 -1.69 6.04 3.41
N LEU A 393 -1.99 6.91 2.47
CA LEU A 393 -0.99 7.51 1.58
C LEU A 393 0.04 8.34 2.37
N ALA A 394 -0.39 9.00 3.44
CA ALA A 394 0.47 9.80 4.30
C ALA A 394 1.43 8.94 5.12
N VAL A 395 0.94 7.89 5.80
CA VAL A 395 1.69 7.25 6.88
C VAL A 395 2.54 6.05 6.47
N TYR A 396 2.23 5.37 5.36
CA TYR A 396 2.98 4.17 4.98
C TYR A 396 4.13 4.48 4.03
N VAL A 397 5.32 3.98 4.34
CA VAL A 397 6.54 4.19 3.53
C VAL A 397 6.44 3.59 2.12
N ASP A 398 5.64 2.56 1.94
CA ASP A 398 5.41 1.88 0.67
C ASP A 398 4.22 2.45 -0.13
N ALA A 399 3.54 3.47 0.40
CA ALA A 399 2.37 4.03 -0.24
C ALA A 399 2.73 4.88 -1.47
N VAL A 400 2.29 4.40 -2.64
CA VAL A 400 2.15 5.13 -3.89
C VAL A 400 0.71 5.00 -4.35
N GLU A 401 0.15 6.03 -5.00
CA GLU A 401 -1.30 6.14 -5.17
C GLU A 401 -1.92 4.97 -5.93
N TRP A 402 -1.28 4.52 -7.02
CA TRP A 402 -1.81 3.43 -7.85
C TRP A 402 -1.95 2.08 -7.12
N VAL A 403 -1.18 1.84 -6.05
CA VAL A 403 -1.29 0.61 -5.26
C VAL A 403 -2.11 0.81 -4.00
N GLU A 404 -2.00 1.98 -3.36
CA GLU A 404 -2.64 2.25 -2.08
C GLU A 404 -4.14 2.51 -2.26
N LEU A 405 -4.55 3.42 -3.16
CA LEU A 405 -5.94 3.81 -3.37
C LEU A 405 -6.87 2.62 -3.65
N PRO A 406 -6.56 1.68 -4.58
CA PRO A 406 -7.40 0.51 -4.80
C PRO A 406 -7.53 -0.38 -3.56
N ASN A 407 -6.45 -0.56 -2.81
CA ASN A 407 -6.49 -1.35 -1.58
C ASN A 407 -7.33 -0.69 -0.49
N VAL A 408 -7.37 0.63 -0.42
CA VAL A 408 -8.22 1.35 0.53
C VAL A 408 -9.65 1.45 0.03
N LEU A 409 -9.90 2.14 -1.09
CA LEU A 409 -11.27 2.41 -1.56
C LEU A 409 -11.98 1.12 -2.00
N GLY A 410 -11.30 0.22 -2.71
CA GLY A 410 -11.89 -1.02 -3.22
C GLY A 410 -11.96 -2.12 -2.17
N MET A 411 -10.82 -2.47 -1.54
CA MET A 411 -10.74 -3.62 -0.64
C MET A 411 -11.20 -3.26 0.79
N SER A 412 -10.58 -2.26 1.40
CA SER A 412 -10.76 -1.95 2.82
C SER A 412 -12.12 -1.27 3.09
N GLN A 413 -12.43 -0.19 2.38
CA GLN A 413 -13.61 0.65 2.63
C GLN A 413 -14.83 0.26 1.78
N HIS A 414 -14.68 -0.66 0.82
CA HIS A 414 -15.78 -1.09 -0.06
C HIS A 414 -16.52 0.08 -0.72
N ALA A 415 -15.79 1.16 -1.00
CA ALA A 415 -16.34 2.38 -1.56
C ALA A 415 -16.82 2.22 -3.01
N ASP A 416 -16.28 1.23 -3.73
CA ASP A 416 -16.63 0.85 -5.08
C ASP A 416 -17.90 -0.04 -5.16
N GLY A 417 -18.50 -0.40 -4.02
CA GLY A 417 -19.68 -1.25 -3.94
C GLY A 417 -19.45 -2.70 -4.34
N GLY A 418 -18.20 -3.17 -4.38
CA GLY A 418 -17.81 -4.55 -4.65
C GLY A 418 -17.42 -4.81 -6.11
N ARG A 419 -16.98 -3.81 -6.84
CA ARG A 419 -16.44 -3.94 -8.20
C ARG A 419 -15.08 -4.64 -8.19
N MET A 420 -14.17 -4.24 -7.30
CA MET A 420 -12.86 -4.85 -7.10
C MET A 420 -12.92 -6.10 -6.24
N ALA A 421 -13.46 -5.99 -5.03
CA ALA A 421 -13.56 -7.07 -4.06
C ALA A 421 -15.01 -7.53 -3.89
N SER A 422 -15.23 -8.84 -3.87
CA SER A 422 -16.58 -9.43 -3.90
C SER A 422 -17.41 -9.25 -2.64
N LYS A 423 -16.83 -8.71 -1.56
CA LYS A 423 -17.50 -8.51 -0.26
C LYS A 423 -16.77 -7.41 0.52
N PRO A 424 -17.45 -6.68 1.40
CA PRO A 424 -16.77 -5.89 2.42
C PRO A 424 -16.09 -6.82 3.44
N TYR A 425 -14.91 -6.40 3.91
CA TYR A 425 -14.14 -7.13 4.92
C TYR A 425 -14.60 -6.74 6.33
N VAL A 426 -15.82 -7.15 6.70
CA VAL A 426 -16.41 -6.85 8.00
C VAL A 426 -16.27 -8.03 8.97
N ALA A 427 -15.85 -7.74 10.19
CA ALA A 427 -15.70 -8.70 11.27
C ALA A 427 -15.92 -8.04 12.64
N SER A 428 -16.29 -8.82 13.66
CA SER A 428 -16.31 -8.36 15.05
C SER A 428 -14.95 -8.51 15.72
N GLY A 429 -14.80 -8.03 16.93
CA GLY A 429 -13.59 -8.20 17.77
C GLY A 429 -13.13 -9.65 17.93
N LYS A 430 -14.05 -10.62 17.76
CA LYS A 430 -13.71 -12.06 17.78
C LYS A 430 -12.75 -12.50 16.67
N TYR A 431 -12.71 -11.80 15.53
CA TYR A 431 -11.71 -12.06 14.52
C TYR A 431 -10.31 -11.65 15.01
N ILE A 432 -10.21 -10.45 15.58
CA ILE A 432 -8.94 -9.93 16.10
C ILE A 432 -8.44 -10.80 17.26
N GLU A 433 -9.33 -11.20 18.18
CA GLU A 433 -9.00 -12.12 19.27
C GLU A 433 -8.43 -13.45 18.77
N ARG A 434 -9.01 -14.00 17.70
CA ARG A 434 -8.53 -15.28 17.13
C ARG A 434 -7.19 -15.17 16.43
N MET A 435 -6.89 -14.03 15.79
CA MET A 435 -5.73 -13.83 14.94
C MET A 435 -4.58 -13.11 15.65
N SER A 436 -4.76 -12.73 16.92
CA SER A 436 -3.76 -11.97 17.69
C SER A 436 -3.87 -12.23 19.20
N ASN A 437 -2.91 -11.69 19.94
CA ASN A 437 -2.97 -11.61 21.41
C ASN A 437 -3.48 -10.24 21.91
N TYR A 438 -3.90 -9.32 21.06
CA TYR A 438 -4.27 -7.96 21.44
C TYR A 438 -5.38 -7.90 22.50
N CYS A 439 -6.35 -8.81 22.43
CA CYS A 439 -7.49 -8.82 23.33
C CYS A 439 -7.14 -9.31 24.75
N THR A 440 -6.02 -9.99 24.95
CA THR A 440 -5.61 -10.53 26.26
C THR A 440 -5.39 -9.41 27.28
N GLY A 441 -4.81 -8.28 26.89
CA GLY A 441 -4.57 -7.12 27.76
C GLY A 441 -5.54 -5.95 27.53
N CYS A 442 -6.59 -6.13 26.74
CA CYS A 442 -7.53 -5.07 26.42
C CYS A 442 -8.60 -4.91 27.51
N ARG A 443 -8.96 -3.65 27.83
CA ARG A 443 -10.08 -3.38 28.76
C ARG A 443 -11.44 -3.80 28.20
N PHE A 444 -11.56 -3.89 26.87
CA PHE A 444 -12.80 -4.25 26.19
C PHE A 444 -12.84 -5.76 25.88
N LYS A 445 -14.05 -6.33 25.96
CA LYS A 445 -14.29 -7.75 25.70
C LYS A 445 -14.80 -7.97 24.27
N PRO A 446 -14.10 -8.77 23.45
CA PRO A 446 -14.36 -8.89 22.01
C PRO A 446 -15.72 -9.53 21.66
N ASP A 447 -16.37 -10.22 22.58
CA ASP A 447 -17.70 -10.83 22.43
C ASP A 447 -18.85 -9.92 22.89
N THR A 448 -18.55 -8.82 23.59
CA THR A 448 -19.54 -7.93 24.21
C THR A 448 -19.79 -6.73 23.29
N ALA A 449 -21.07 -6.47 22.98
CA ALA A 449 -21.50 -5.42 22.06
C ALA A 449 -22.05 -4.15 22.73
N THR A 450 -22.44 -4.23 24.02
CA THR A 450 -23.05 -3.12 24.78
C THR A 450 -22.54 -3.09 26.22
N GLY A 451 -22.54 -1.91 26.85
CA GLY A 451 -22.06 -1.66 28.20
C GLY A 451 -20.59 -1.16 28.23
N GLU A 452 -20.08 -0.91 29.44
CA GLU A 452 -18.77 -0.24 29.64
C GLU A 452 -17.57 -1.04 29.11
N GLN A 453 -17.64 -2.36 29.13
CA GLN A 453 -16.58 -3.24 28.63
C GLN A 453 -16.83 -3.71 27.19
N ALA A 454 -17.83 -3.17 26.51
CA ALA A 454 -18.12 -3.53 25.12
C ALA A 454 -16.95 -3.17 24.19
N CYS A 455 -16.56 -4.13 23.35
CA CYS A 455 -15.56 -3.88 22.33
C CYS A 455 -16.14 -2.94 21.26
N PRO A 456 -15.57 -1.75 21.04
CA PRO A 456 -16.06 -0.81 20.03
C PRO A 456 -16.18 -1.43 18.63
N ILE A 457 -15.24 -2.29 18.23
CA ILE A 457 -15.30 -3.02 16.95
C ILE A 457 -16.51 -3.94 16.89
N THR A 458 -16.85 -4.64 17.99
CA THR A 458 -18.03 -5.53 18.03
C THR A 458 -19.33 -4.75 18.06
N THR A 459 -19.39 -3.63 18.78
CA THR A 459 -20.54 -2.70 18.75
C THR A 459 -20.78 -2.20 17.33
N LEU A 460 -19.74 -1.63 16.70
CA LEU A 460 -19.82 -1.08 15.34
C LEU A 460 -20.08 -2.16 14.28
N TYR A 461 -19.61 -3.38 14.46
CA TYR A 461 -19.92 -4.51 13.57
C TYR A 461 -21.42 -4.82 13.51
N TRP A 462 -22.08 -4.94 14.66
CA TRP A 462 -23.51 -5.19 14.70
C TRP A 462 -24.31 -4.00 14.18
N ASP A 463 -23.90 -2.78 14.50
CA ASP A 463 -24.51 -1.56 13.97
C ASP A 463 -24.33 -1.46 12.44
N PHE A 464 -23.14 -1.78 11.90
CA PHE A 464 -22.91 -1.85 10.46
C PHE A 464 -23.87 -2.81 9.76
N LEU A 465 -24.05 -4.01 10.31
CA LEU A 465 -25.00 -4.98 9.76
C LEU A 465 -26.45 -4.47 9.81
N GLN A 466 -26.82 -3.70 10.84
CA GLN A 466 -28.16 -3.08 10.92
C GLN A 466 -28.33 -2.00 9.85
N ARG A 467 -27.38 -1.05 9.75
CA ARG A 467 -27.44 0.04 8.77
C ARG A 467 -27.49 -0.45 7.32
N HIS A 468 -26.85 -1.58 7.05
CA HIS A 468 -26.74 -2.13 5.70
C HIS A 468 -27.51 -3.45 5.51
N GLN A 469 -28.50 -3.74 6.37
CA GLN A 469 -29.24 -5.01 6.38
C GLN A 469 -29.89 -5.31 5.01
N GLU A 470 -30.55 -4.35 4.40
CA GLU A 470 -31.23 -4.53 3.11
C GLU A 470 -30.23 -4.87 1.99
N ARG A 471 -29.10 -4.17 1.97
CA ARG A 471 -28.03 -4.36 0.98
C ARG A 471 -27.44 -5.76 1.02
N TYR A 472 -27.25 -6.31 2.25
CA TYR A 472 -26.53 -7.57 2.44
C TYR A 472 -27.44 -8.77 2.78
N ALA A 473 -28.76 -8.60 2.85
CA ALA A 473 -29.71 -9.68 3.15
C ALA A 473 -29.60 -10.88 2.21
N ARG A 474 -29.27 -10.63 0.92
CA ARG A 474 -29.09 -11.66 -0.12
C ARG A 474 -27.63 -11.83 -0.56
N HIS A 475 -26.70 -11.18 0.10
CA HIS A 475 -25.29 -11.23 -0.31
C HIS A 475 -24.69 -12.62 0.00
N PRO A 476 -24.02 -13.31 -0.96
CA PRO A 476 -23.58 -14.71 -0.80
C PRO A 476 -22.72 -14.97 0.43
N ARG A 477 -21.96 -13.97 0.88
CA ARG A 477 -21.02 -14.08 2.00
C ARG A 477 -21.52 -13.47 3.31
N LEU A 478 -22.47 -12.52 3.27
CA LEU A 478 -22.93 -11.77 4.44
C LEU A 478 -24.36 -12.11 4.86
N ALA A 479 -25.16 -12.77 4.04
CA ALA A 479 -26.54 -13.12 4.38
C ALA A 479 -26.65 -13.92 5.69
N GLN A 480 -25.66 -14.75 6.02
CA GLN A 480 -25.67 -15.49 7.30
C GLN A 480 -25.47 -14.56 8.49
N GLN A 481 -24.59 -13.57 8.39
CA GLN A 481 -24.37 -12.57 9.44
C GLN A 481 -25.60 -11.69 9.64
N VAL A 482 -26.27 -11.31 8.56
CA VAL A 482 -27.57 -10.60 8.62
C VAL A 482 -28.65 -11.46 9.29
N ARG A 483 -28.70 -12.76 8.98
CA ARG A 483 -29.62 -13.69 9.71
C ARG A 483 -29.26 -13.81 11.19
N ASN A 484 -28.00 -13.77 11.56
CA ASN A 484 -27.56 -13.78 12.97
C ASN A 484 -28.00 -12.50 13.70
N LEU A 485 -27.97 -11.34 13.02
CA LEU A 485 -28.52 -10.10 13.54
C LEU A 485 -30.00 -10.22 13.81
N ALA A 486 -30.78 -10.91 12.97
CA ALA A 486 -32.20 -11.12 13.13
C ALA A 486 -32.58 -11.94 14.39
N ARG A 487 -31.61 -12.63 15.02
CA ARG A 487 -31.82 -13.36 16.29
C ARG A 487 -31.70 -12.47 17.52
N LYS A 488 -31.21 -11.24 17.38
CA LYS A 488 -31.16 -10.26 18.48
C LYS A 488 -32.53 -9.63 18.69
N SER A 489 -32.92 -9.41 19.94
CA SER A 489 -34.14 -8.69 20.28
C SER A 489 -34.06 -7.21 19.82
N ASP A 490 -35.22 -6.58 19.69
CA ASP A 490 -35.31 -5.18 19.32
C ASP A 490 -34.64 -4.27 20.36
N SER A 491 -34.72 -4.64 21.65
CA SER A 491 -34.02 -3.92 22.73
C SER A 491 -32.51 -4.03 22.63
N GLU A 492 -31.96 -5.21 22.30
CA GLU A 492 -30.51 -5.38 22.04
C GLU A 492 -30.04 -4.57 20.83
N ARG A 493 -30.83 -4.59 19.76
CA ARG A 493 -30.52 -3.82 18.56
C ARG A 493 -30.50 -2.32 18.82
N LEU A 494 -31.49 -1.83 19.55
CA LEU A 494 -31.56 -0.42 19.94
C LEU A 494 -30.39 -0.04 20.84
N ALA A 495 -30.04 -0.86 21.82
CA ALA A 495 -28.87 -0.61 22.69
C ALA A 495 -27.56 -0.56 21.90
N ILE A 496 -27.36 -1.44 20.92
CA ILE A 496 -26.19 -1.44 20.04
C ILE A 496 -26.15 -0.15 19.23
N SER A 497 -27.23 0.24 18.56
CA SER A 497 -27.26 1.46 17.73
C SER A 497 -27.04 2.71 18.57
N THR A 498 -27.64 2.79 19.76
CA THR A 498 -27.42 3.91 20.68
C THR A 498 -25.95 4.02 21.10
N GLN A 499 -25.33 2.91 21.48
CA GLN A 499 -23.92 2.90 21.88
C GLN A 499 -22.99 3.23 20.70
N ALA A 500 -23.29 2.74 19.51
CA ALA A 500 -22.54 3.08 18.30
C ALA A 500 -22.65 4.59 17.94
N GLU A 501 -23.83 5.18 18.14
CA GLU A 501 -24.02 6.62 17.92
C GLU A 501 -23.24 7.47 18.94
N VAL A 502 -23.26 7.08 20.22
CA VAL A 502 -22.47 7.74 21.27
C VAL A 502 -20.98 7.66 20.91
N LEU A 503 -20.50 6.51 20.47
CA LEU A 503 -19.09 6.34 20.05
C LEU A 503 -18.74 7.25 18.87
N ARG A 504 -19.60 7.35 17.84
CA ARG A 504 -19.38 8.25 16.70
C ARG A 504 -19.31 9.71 17.14
N LYS A 505 -20.23 10.16 17.97
CA LYS A 505 -20.22 11.54 18.48
C LYS A 505 -18.96 11.86 19.30
N LEU A 506 -18.55 10.92 20.17
CA LEU A 506 -17.33 11.06 20.96
C LEU A 506 -16.09 11.20 20.07
N LEU A 507 -15.98 10.37 19.06
CA LEU A 507 -14.81 10.36 18.16
C LEU A 507 -14.83 11.52 17.16
N ALA A 508 -16.00 11.99 16.73
CA ALA A 508 -16.11 13.17 15.88
C ALA A 508 -15.73 14.46 16.64
N GLY A 509 -16.08 14.58 17.93
CA GLY A 509 -15.73 15.74 18.77
C GLY A 509 -14.23 15.83 19.14
N GLN A 510 -13.43 14.83 18.83
CA GLN A 510 -11.97 14.84 19.04
C GLN A 510 -11.19 15.44 17.84
N VAL A 511 -11.88 15.75 16.74
CA VAL A 511 -11.25 16.25 15.49
C VAL A 511 -10.97 17.76 15.55
N ASP A 512 -11.63 18.51 16.43
CA ASP A 512 -11.56 19.98 16.48
C ASP A 512 -10.41 20.52 17.37
N ALA A 513 -9.36 19.73 17.58
CA ALA A 513 -8.16 20.17 18.31
C ALA A 513 -6.95 20.27 17.36
N GLU A 514 -7.09 21.07 16.27
CA GLU A 514 -5.99 21.60 15.49
C GLU A 514 -5.54 22.96 16.02
#